data_fd6fb555af7dac5a63465fcc826d7b66
#
_entry.id   fd6fb555af7dac5a63465fcc826d7b66
#
_cell.length_a   1.000
_cell.length_b   1.000
_cell.length_c   1.000
_cell.angle_alpha   90.00
_cell.angle_beta   90.00
_cell.angle_gamma   90.00
#
_symmetry.space_group_name_H-M   'P 1'
#
loop_
_entity.id
_entity.type
_entity.pdbx_description
1 polymer ?
#
loop_
_entity_poly.entity_id
_entity_poly.type
_entity_poly.pdbx_seq_one_letter_code
_entity_poly.pdbx_strand_id
1 'polypeptide(L)'
;VLSRRQRQMCIRDRIKSNYQNFMIQKATELGVTKFLPIIFDRTVVRKINKERLEKIVIEASEQSNRMNVPSIENPQTLDGFLKKNSIDLIFTDINSNTIKVDKLKLTDKPVCIIIGPEGDFSEHERDKILSFKGVQSVKINENILRSETAVISAISIVNYVIN
;
A
#
# COMPACT_ATOMS: atom_id res chain seq x y z
N VAL A 1 22.44 14.16 5.62
CA VAL A 1 21.29 13.39 6.08
C VAL A 1 20.40 13.11 4.87
N LEU A 2 20.49 11.92 4.33
CA LEU A 2 19.59 11.49 3.28
C LEU A 2 18.17 11.44 3.89
N SER A 3 17.32 12.38 3.50
CA SER A 3 15.89 12.34 3.78
C SER A 3 15.35 11.03 3.21
N ARG A 4 15.14 10.02 4.07
CA ARG A 4 14.52 8.79 3.66
C ARG A 4 13.07 9.09 3.33
N ARG A 5 12.75 9.07 2.04
CA ARG A 5 11.38 9.28 1.53
C ARG A 5 10.42 8.33 2.24
N GLN A 6 9.40 8.87 2.87
CA GLN A 6 8.41 8.08 3.57
C GLN A 6 7.50 7.36 2.56
N ARG A 7 7.35 6.06 2.71
CA ARG A 7 6.45 5.23 1.93
C ARG A 7 5.36 4.71 2.83
N GLN A 8 4.14 5.02 2.51
CA GLN A 8 2.97 4.55 3.21
C GLN A 8 2.27 3.49 2.36
N MET A 9 1.61 2.56 2.99
CA MET A 9 0.88 1.51 2.31
C MET A 9 -0.51 1.36 2.91
N CYS A 10 -1.52 1.41 2.04
CA CYS A 10 -2.89 1.06 2.40
C CYS A 10 -3.03 -0.46 2.37
N ILE A 11 -3.47 -1.03 3.48
CA ILE A 11 -3.70 -2.46 3.63
C ILE A 11 -5.19 -2.72 3.61
N ARG A 12 -5.61 -3.68 2.80
CA ARG A 12 -6.96 -4.18 2.80
C ARG A 12 -7.16 -5.24 3.87
N ASP A 13 -8.27 -5.15 4.62
CA ASP A 13 -8.58 -6.05 5.75
C ASP A 13 -9.01 -7.47 5.36
N ARG A 14 -9.33 -7.76 4.09
CA ARG A 14 -9.92 -9.05 3.67
C ARG A 14 -8.93 -10.19 3.46
N ILE A 15 -7.67 -10.02 3.72
CA ILE A 15 -6.64 -11.01 3.42
C ILE A 15 -6.55 -12.03 4.55
N LYS A 16 -6.48 -13.32 4.19
CA LYS A 16 -6.22 -14.38 5.17
C LYS A 16 -5.00 -14.02 6.01
N SER A 17 -5.05 -14.28 7.32
CA SER A 17 -4.03 -13.81 8.27
C SER A 17 -2.60 -14.19 7.88
N ASN A 18 -2.38 -15.35 7.28
CA ASN A 18 -1.05 -15.80 6.84
C ASN A 18 -0.46 -14.91 5.74
N TYR A 19 -1.28 -14.56 4.74
CA TYR A 19 -0.86 -13.68 3.65
C TYR A 19 -0.69 -12.23 4.11
N GLN A 20 -1.53 -11.78 5.02
CA GLN A 20 -1.39 -10.45 5.63
C GLN A 20 -0.09 -10.34 6.40
N ASN A 21 0.25 -11.33 7.22
CA ASN A 21 1.51 -11.37 7.95
C ASN A 21 2.72 -11.32 7.00
N PHE A 22 2.68 -12.11 5.95
CA PHE A 22 3.73 -12.13 4.93
C PHE A 22 3.88 -10.77 4.22
N MET A 23 2.77 -10.16 3.82
CA MET A 23 2.80 -8.84 3.17
C MET A 23 3.39 -7.76 4.07
N ILE A 24 2.96 -7.70 5.33
CA ILE A 24 3.47 -6.74 6.32
C ILE A 24 4.97 -6.95 6.54
N GLN A 25 5.41 -8.18 6.69
CA GLN A 25 6.82 -8.52 6.83
C GLN A 25 7.64 -8.02 5.63
N LYS A 26 7.23 -8.39 4.42
CA LYS A 26 7.97 -8.02 3.20
C LYS A 26 7.91 -6.53 2.89
N ALA A 27 6.78 -5.89 3.11
CA ALA A 27 6.65 -4.44 2.98
C ALA A 27 7.56 -3.70 3.99
N THR A 28 7.68 -4.22 5.20
CA THR A 28 8.62 -3.69 6.19
C THR A 28 10.07 -3.82 5.73
N GLU A 29 10.48 -4.99 5.28
CA GLU A 29 11.83 -5.22 4.72
C GLU A 29 12.14 -4.28 3.55
N LEU A 30 11.14 -4.00 2.70
CA LEU A 30 11.26 -3.13 1.53
C LEU A 30 11.17 -1.62 1.85
N GLY A 31 11.04 -1.25 3.12
CA GLY A 31 11.17 0.14 3.54
C GLY A 31 9.88 0.93 3.71
N VAL A 32 8.73 0.28 3.78
CA VAL A 32 7.47 0.95 4.16
C VAL A 32 7.59 1.51 5.57
N THR A 33 7.11 2.73 5.79
CA THR A 33 7.22 3.44 7.07
C THR A 33 5.90 3.53 7.82
N LYS A 34 4.79 3.34 7.14
CA LYS A 34 3.46 3.41 7.74
C LYS A 34 2.47 2.49 7.02
N PHE A 35 1.71 1.74 7.80
CA PHE A 35 0.62 0.91 7.31
C PHE A 35 -0.73 1.53 7.68
N LEU A 36 -1.60 1.64 6.70
CA LEU A 36 -2.92 2.26 6.81
C LEU A 36 -4.01 1.23 6.48
N PRO A 37 -4.61 0.58 7.49
CA PRO A 37 -5.71 -0.34 7.25
C PRO A 37 -6.95 0.41 6.74
N ILE A 38 -7.48 0.00 5.59
CA ILE A 38 -8.66 0.61 4.96
C ILE A 38 -9.79 -0.40 4.88
N ILE A 39 -10.96 0.02 5.34
CA ILE A 39 -12.20 -0.75 5.25
C ILE A 39 -12.88 -0.39 3.93
N PHE A 40 -13.03 -1.38 3.06
CA PHE A 40 -13.72 -1.27 1.77
C PHE A 40 -15.13 -1.85 1.85
N ASP A 41 -16.02 -1.45 0.91
CA ASP A 41 -17.44 -1.85 0.91
C ASP A 41 -17.68 -3.37 0.99
N ARG A 42 -16.81 -4.14 0.35
CA ARG A 42 -16.88 -5.61 0.35
C ARG A 42 -16.05 -6.26 1.45
N THR A 43 -15.59 -5.49 2.41
CA THR A 43 -14.83 -6.01 3.54
C THR A 43 -15.78 -6.56 4.58
N VAL A 44 -15.70 -7.85 4.87
CA VAL A 44 -16.27 -8.38 6.10
C VAL A 44 -15.41 -7.84 7.23
N VAL A 45 -15.99 -6.98 8.07
CA VAL A 45 -15.28 -6.36 9.19
C VAL A 45 -14.70 -7.43 10.10
N ARG A 46 -13.44 -7.76 9.92
CA ARG A 46 -12.67 -8.57 10.85
C ARG A 46 -11.79 -7.63 11.67
N LYS A 47 -11.84 -7.80 12.96
CA LYS A 47 -11.00 -7.06 13.87
C LYS A 47 -9.51 -7.34 13.53
N ILE A 48 -8.79 -6.31 13.11
CA ILE A 48 -7.34 -6.42 12.89
C ILE A 48 -6.67 -6.65 14.25
N ASN A 49 -5.87 -7.69 14.35
CA ASN A 49 -5.04 -7.91 15.53
C ASN A 49 -3.78 -7.05 15.40
N LYS A 50 -3.91 -5.78 15.80
CA LYS A 50 -2.85 -4.78 15.72
C LYS A 50 -1.59 -5.22 16.49
N GLU A 51 -1.76 -5.77 17.67
CA GLU A 51 -0.65 -6.24 18.50
C GLU A 51 0.20 -7.31 17.80
N ARG A 52 -0.45 -8.26 17.13
CA ARG A 52 0.25 -9.28 16.33
C ARG A 52 1.02 -8.64 15.17
N LEU A 53 0.41 -7.70 14.45
CA LEU A 53 1.05 -7.03 13.32
C LEU A 53 2.24 -6.17 13.78
N GLU A 54 2.15 -5.54 14.94
CA GLU A 54 3.25 -4.78 15.53
C GLU A 54 4.46 -5.67 15.86
N LYS A 55 4.23 -6.87 16.36
CA LYS A 55 5.31 -7.86 16.56
C LYS A 55 6.00 -8.23 15.26
N ILE A 56 5.22 -8.50 14.20
CA ILE A 56 5.77 -8.84 12.88
C ILE A 56 6.63 -7.70 12.33
N VAL A 57 6.16 -6.46 12.47
CA VAL A 57 6.88 -5.27 12.02
C VAL A 57 8.20 -5.09 12.77
N ILE A 58 8.21 -5.32 14.09
CA ILE A 58 9.42 -5.26 14.90
C ILE A 58 10.43 -6.32 14.43
N GLU A 59 10.03 -7.59 14.34
CA GLU A 59 10.89 -8.68 13.90
C GLU A 59 11.44 -8.44 12.49
N ALA A 60 10.60 -8.01 11.55
CA ALA A 60 11.04 -7.69 10.19
C ALA A 60 12.01 -6.49 10.15
N SER A 61 11.82 -5.51 11.01
CA SER A 61 12.72 -4.36 11.13
C SER A 61 14.09 -4.78 11.65
N GLU A 62 14.14 -5.66 12.64
CA GLU A 62 15.39 -6.22 13.19
C GLU A 62 16.13 -7.04 12.12
N GLN A 63 15.42 -7.94 11.44
CA GLN A 63 15.99 -8.80 10.39
C GLN A 63 16.54 -8.00 9.20
N SER A 64 15.89 -6.92 8.83
CA SER A 64 16.30 -6.05 7.71
C SER A 64 17.25 -4.92 8.13
N ASN A 65 17.70 -4.93 9.38
CA ASN A 65 18.63 -3.94 9.91
C ASN A 65 18.12 -2.49 9.81
N ARG A 66 16.82 -2.31 9.99
CA ARG A 66 16.19 -0.99 9.95
C ARG A 66 16.34 -0.27 11.28
N MET A 67 16.64 1.02 11.20
CA MET A 67 16.74 1.88 12.39
C MET A 67 15.38 2.32 12.91
N ASN A 68 14.34 2.32 12.04
CA ASN A 68 13.00 2.77 12.38
C ASN A 68 11.99 1.64 12.17
N VAL A 69 11.10 1.47 13.14
CA VAL A 69 9.99 0.53 13.07
C VAL A 69 8.79 1.23 12.42
N PRO A 70 8.17 0.65 11.38
CA PRO A 70 6.95 1.20 10.79
C PRO A 70 5.80 1.29 11.81
N SER A 71 4.96 2.31 11.66
CA SER A 71 3.73 2.44 12.44
C SER A 71 2.56 1.74 11.74
N ILE A 72 1.62 1.26 12.53
CA ILE A 72 0.34 0.69 12.07
C ILE A 72 -0.78 1.57 12.62
N GLU A 73 -1.51 2.23 11.72
CA GLU A 73 -2.63 3.09 12.09
C GLU A 73 -3.88 2.28 12.43
N ASN A 74 -4.85 2.93 13.04
CA ASN A 74 -6.15 2.33 13.28
C ASN A 74 -6.93 2.19 11.95
N PRO A 75 -7.80 1.16 11.82
CA PRO A 75 -8.65 1.02 10.65
C PRO A 75 -9.53 2.24 10.40
N GLN A 76 -9.66 2.64 9.16
CA GLN A 76 -10.52 3.75 8.73
C GLN A 76 -11.23 3.42 7.42
N THR A 77 -12.31 4.14 7.14
CA THR A 77 -13.03 3.99 5.88
C THR A 77 -12.23 4.62 4.73
N LEU A 78 -12.50 4.19 3.48
CA LEU A 78 -11.90 4.80 2.30
C LEU A 78 -12.19 6.30 2.23
N ASP A 79 -13.44 6.71 2.47
CA ASP A 79 -13.82 8.12 2.49
C ASP A 79 -13.09 8.91 3.57
N GLY A 80 -12.99 8.36 4.77
CA GLY A 80 -12.24 8.97 5.87
C GLY A 80 -10.76 9.14 5.53
N PHE A 81 -10.16 8.13 4.92
CA PHE A 81 -8.78 8.19 4.46
C PHE A 81 -8.59 9.27 3.37
N LEU A 82 -9.40 9.26 2.31
CA LEU A 82 -9.25 10.20 1.20
C LEU A 82 -9.46 11.65 1.62
N LYS A 83 -10.38 11.91 2.55
CA LYS A 83 -10.61 13.26 3.08
C LYS A 83 -9.42 13.82 3.87
N LYS A 84 -8.71 12.97 4.60
CA LYS A 84 -7.59 13.37 5.47
C LYS A 84 -6.25 13.31 4.76
N ASN A 85 -6.15 12.55 3.68
CA ASN A 85 -4.90 12.30 3.00
C ASN A 85 -4.46 13.51 2.18
N SER A 86 -3.24 13.96 2.41
CA SER A 86 -2.57 15.01 1.61
C SER A 86 -1.38 14.49 0.81
N ILE A 87 -1.17 13.17 0.82
CA ILE A 87 -0.04 12.50 0.20
C ILE A 87 -0.43 11.97 -1.16
N ASP A 88 0.47 12.07 -2.14
CA ASP A 88 0.25 11.50 -3.47
C ASP A 88 0.01 9.99 -3.38
N LEU A 89 -0.94 9.51 -4.20
CA LEU A 89 -1.34 8.12 -4.24
C LEU A 89 -0.80 7.43 -5.50
N ILE A 90 -0.28 6.23 -5.31
CA ILE A 90 -0.03 5.29 -6.39
C ILE A 90 -1.05 4.17 -6.26
N PHE A 91 -1.90 4.05 -7.26
CA PHE A 91 -2.92 3.01 -7.34
C PHE A 91 -2.51 1.94 -8.35
N THR A 92 -2.31 0.73 -7.88
CA THR A 92 -1.97 -0.39 -8.76
C THR A 92 -3.24 -0.97 -9.38
N ASP A 93 -3.38 -0.79 -10.68
CA ASP A 93 -4.55 -1.19 -11.44
C ASP A 93 -4.13 -1.84 -12.77
N ILE A 94 -4.94 -2.73 -13.30
CA ILE A 94 -4.67 -3.38 -14.60
C ILE A 94 -5.51 -2.83 -15.75
N ASN A 95 -6.39 -1.89 -15.46
CA ASN A 95 -7.31 -1.35 -16.47
C ASN A 95 -6.59 -0.49 -17.53
N SER A 96 -7.28 -0.27 -18.66
CA SER A 96 -6.73 0.37 -19.85
C SER A 96 -6.23 1.80 -19.68
N ASN A 97 -6.69 2.50 -18.65
CA ASN A 97 -6.36 3.92 -18.40
C ASN A 97 -5.16 4.08 -17.45
N THR A 98 -4.37 3.05 -17.25
CA THR A 98 -3.18 3.09 -16.41
C THR A 98 -1.97 3.62 -17.16
N ILE A 99 -1.09 4.31 -16.45
CA ILE A 99 0.21 4.70 -17.00
C ILE A 99 1.20 3.54 -16.91
N LYS A 100 2.18 3.54 -17.79
CA LYS A 100 3.30 2.60 -17.69
C LYS A 100 4.25 3.03 -16.57
N VAL A 101 4.98 2.09 -16.02
CA VAL A 101 5.94 2.32 -14.93
C VAL A 101 6.97 3.39 -15.28
N ASP A 102 7.44 3.43 -16.52
CA ASP A 102 8.39 4.44 -17.01
C ASP A 102 7.82 5.87 -17.06
N LYS A 103 6.51 6.00 -16.99
CA LYS A 103 5.79 7.30 -16.93
C LYS A 103 5.43 7.72 -15.51
N LEU A 104 5.70 6.90 -14.52
CA LEU A 104 5.44 7.21 -13.13
C LEU A 104 6.30 8.39 -12.67
N LYS A 105 5.64 9.45 -12.20
CA LYS A 105 6.31 10.66 -11.72
C LYS A 105 6.30 10.67 -10.20
N LEU A 106 7.46 10.51 -9.60
CA LEU A 106 7.64 10.58 -8.16
C LEU A 106 8.52 11.78 -7.80
N THR A 107 8.10 12.49 -6.76
CA THR A 107 8.83 13.63 -6.18
C THR A 107 9.54 13.20 -4.90
N ASP A 108 10.23 14.11 -4.25
CA ASP A 108 10.85 13.88 -2.93
C ASP A 108 9.83 13.79 -1.78
N LYS A 109 8.56 13.99 -2.08
CA LYS A 109 7.48 13.93 -1.10
C LYS A 109 7.14 12.48 -0.73
N PRO A 110 6.54 12.26 0.45
CA PRO A 110 5.97 10.96 0.81
C PRO A 110 4.96 10.48 -0.23
N VAL A 111 4.86 9.17 -0.41
CA VAL A 111 3.92 8.54 -1.31
C VAL A 111 3.18 7.42 -0.60
N CYS A 112 1.89 7.28 -0.90
CA CYS A 112 1.05 6.19 -0.40
C CYS A 112 0.68 5.24 -1.54
N ILE A 113 0.93 3.96 -1.35
CA ILE A 113 0.64 2.92 -2.32
C ILE A 113 -0.66 2.23 -1.92
N ILE A 114 -1.65 2.23 -2.80
CA ILE A 114 -2.89 1.47 -2.65
C ILE A 114 -2.80 0.24 -3.54
N ILE A 115 -2.86 -0.92 -2.91
CA ILE A 115 -2.81 -2.20 -3.60
C ILE A 115 -4.12 -2.92 -3.38
N GLY A 116 -4.81 -3.21 -4.46
CA GLY A 116 -6.00 -4.03 -4.46
C GLY A 116 -5.79 -5.28 -5.29
N PRO A 117 -6.27 -6.44 -4.83
CA PRO A 117 -6.47 -7.56 -5.71
C PRO A 117 -7.55 -7.17 -6.72
N GLU A 118 -7.37 -7.59 -7.96
CA GLU A 118 -8.33 -7.35 -9.03
C GLU A 118 -9.71 -7.90 -8.71
N GLY A 119 -10.74 -7.19 -9.17
CA GLY A 119 -12.13 -7.55 -8.96
C GLY A 119 -12.65 -7.33 -7.54
N ASP A 120 -11.84 -6.84 -6.64
CA ASP A 120 -12.17 -6.68 -5.23
C ASP A 120 -12.61 -5.27 -4.84
N PHE A 121 -12.28 -4.23 -5.63
CA PHE A 121 -12.86 -2.90 -5.47
C PHE A 121 -14.22 -2.84 -6.15
N SER A 122 -15.18 -2.15 -5.54
CA SER A 122 -16.38 -1.73 -6.27
C SER A 122 -16.00 -0.65 -7.28
N GLU A 123 -16.78 -0.51 -8.35
CA GLU A 123 -16.57 0.59 -9.31
C GLU A 123 -16.60 1.94 -8.62
N HIS A 124 -17.48 2.11 -7.65
CA HIS A 124 -17.61 3.33 -6.87
C HIS A 124 -16.35 3.65 -6.05
N GLU A 125 -15.78 2.67 -5.39
CA GLU A 125 -14.51 2.83 -4.64
C GLU A 125 -13.36 3.17 -5.58
N ARG A 126 -13.29 2.49 -6.70
CA ARG A 126 -12.29 2.73 -7.72
C ARG A 126 -12.39 4.16 -8.28
N ASP A 127 -13.60 4.61 -8.59
CA ASP A 127 -13.84 5.97 -9.06
C ASP A 127 -13.43 7.01 -8.02
N LYS A 128 -13.70 6.77 -6.75
CA LYS A 128 -13.25 7.64 -5.64
C LYS A 128 -11.73 7.74 -5.58
N ILE A 129 -11.02 6.63 -5.68
CA ILE A 129 -9.55 6.62 -5.67
C ILE A 129 -9.02 7.37 -6.89
N LEU A 130 -9.54 7.09 -8.09
CA LEU A 130 -9.10 7.73 -9.33
C LEU A 130 -9.44 9.23 -9.39
N SER A 131 -10.45 9.68 -8.66
CA SER A 131 -10.82 11.11 -8.57
C SER A 131 -9.97 11.89 -7.57
N PHE A 132 -9.12 11.21 -6.79
CA PHE A 132 -8.25 11.89 -5.84
C PHE A 132 -7.18 12.70 -6.57
N LYS A 133 -7.02 13.97 -6.17
CA LYS A 133 -5.97 14.83 -6.73
C LYS A 133 -4.59 14.34 -6.30
N GLY A 134 -3.74 14.01 -7.26
CA GLY A 134 -2.40 13.46 -6.99
C GLY A 134 -2.34 11.93 -7.04
N VAL A 135 -3.38 11.27 -7.59
CA VAL A 135 -3.33 9.83 -7.85
C VAL A 135 -2.64 9.55 -9.19
N GLN A 136 -1.82 8.53 -9.20
CA GLN A 136 -1.30 7.91 -10.41
C GLN A 136 -1.72 6.44 -10.42
N SER A 137 -2.47 6.04 -11.44
CA SER A 137 -2.88 4.65 -11.64
C SER A 137 -1.84 3.95 -12.52
N VAL A 138 -1.23 2.91 -12.00
CA VAL A 138 -0.07 2.24 -12.62
C VAL A 138 -0.36 0.76 -12.82
N LYS A 139 -0.08 0.25 -14.02
CA LYS A 139 -0.08 -1.17 -14.32
C LYS A 139 1.30 -1.75 -14.03
N ILE A 140 1.38 -2.62 -13.03
CA ILE A 140 2.65 -3.22 -12.61
C ILE A 140 2.97 -4.56 -13.30
N ASN A 141 1.96 -5.23 -13.85
CA ASN A 141 2.12 -6.50 -14.55
C ASN A 141 0.98 -6.72 -15.55
N GLU A 142 1.19 -7.54 -16.57
CA GLU A 142 0.16 -7.95 -17.52
C GLU A 142 -0.79 -9.00 -16.93
N ASN A 143 -0.30 -9.80 -16.00
CA ASN A 143 -1.08 -10.83 -15.32
C ASN A 143 -1.72 -10.31 -14.05
N ILE A 144 -2.80 -10.97 -13.65
CA ILE A 144 -3.42 -10.78 -12.33
C ILE A 144 -2.48 -11.32 -11.26
N LEU A 145 -2.01 -10.45 -10.38
CA LEU A 145 -1.14 -10.83 -9.28
C LEU A 145 -1.93 -11.13 -8.01
N ARG A 146 -1.50 -12.09 -7.24
CA ARG A 146 -1.96 -12.22 -5.86
C ARG A 146 -1.53 -11.00 -5.05
N SER A 147 -2.26 -10.69 -4.00
CA SER A 147 -2.03 -9.49 -3.19
C SER A 147 -0.60 -9.38 -2.66
N GLU A 148 -0.03 -10.46 -2.17
CA GLU A 148 1.35 -10.49 -1.66
C GLU A 148 2.39 -10.23 -2.76
N THR A 149 2.19 -10.79 -3.95
CA THR A 149 3.05 -10.54 -5.11
C THR A 149 2.91 -9.09 -5.60
N ALA A 150 1.69 -8.58 -5.63
CA ALA A 150 1.41 -7.20 -6.01
C ALA A 150 2.06 -6.20 -5.06
N VAL A 151 2.01 -6.46 -3.75
CA VAL A 151 2.66 -5.64 -2.71
C VAL A 151 4.16 -5.56 -2.93
N ILE A 152 4.83 -6.70 -3.04
CA ILE A 152 6.29 -6.77 -3.23
C ILE A 152 6.69 -6.06 -4.52
N SER A 153 5.99 -6.35 -5.62
CA SER A 153 6.26 -5.76 -6.93
C SER A 153 6.07 -4.26 -6.94
N ALA A 154 4.95 -3.76 -6.41
CA ALA A 154 4.65 -2.33 -6.38
C ALA A 154 5.66 -1.55 -5.54
N ILE A 155 5.99 -2.03 -4.35
CA ILE A 155 6.97 -1.36 -3.47
C ILE A 155 8.36 -1.37 -4.12
N SER A 156 8.76 -2.47 -4.73
CA SER A 156 10.06 -2.58 -5.42
C SER A 156 10.17 -1.62 -6.60
N ILE A 157 9.11 -1.49 -7.41
CA ILE A 157 9.03 -0.53 -8.51
C ILE A 157 9.12 0.91 -7.99
N VAL A 158 8.34 1.25 -6.97
CA VAL A 158 8.39 2.58 -6.37
C VAL A 158 9.78 2.88 -5.82
N ASN A 159 10.42 1.93 -5.16
CA ASN A 159 11.78 2.06 -4.67
C ASN A 159 12.78 2.32 -5.81
N TYR A 160 12.64 1.61 -6.91
CA TYR A 160 13.51 1.78 -8.08
C TYR A 160 13.35 3.17 -8.71
N VAL A 161 12.12 3.64 -8.87
CA VAL A 161 11.83 4.96 -9.46
C VAL A 161 12.28 6.12 -8.56
N ILE A 162 12.20 5.94 -7.24
CA ILE A 162 12.63 6.96 -6.27
C ILE A 162 14.16 7.07 -6.16
N ASN A 163 14.85 5.98 -6.31
CA ASN A 163 16.31 5.93 -6.21
C ASN A 163 16.98 6.15 -7.56
#